data_d027a357698ebdd58f4a33f0f9267e25
#
_entry.id   d027a357698ebdd58f4a33f0f9267e25
#
_cell.length_a   1.000
_cell.length_b   1.000
_cell.length_c   1.000
_cell.angle_alpha   90.00
_cell.angle_beta   90.00
_cell.angle_gamma   90.00
#
_symmetry.space_group_name_H-M   'P 1'
#
loop_
_entity.id
_entity.type
_entity.pdbx_description
1 polymer ?
#
loop_
_entity_poly.entity_id
_entity_poly.type
_entity_poly.pdbx_seq_one_letter_code
_entity_poly.pdbx_strand_id
1 'polypeptide(L)'
;AALESDSSLYDFSYECTGSITVSGKEFHCHKKTGHGVQNMREGFANSCNVYFIALAEKVGLVPICDMAQKLGLGVPHSVGALYVPAAKLPNRAYAHIPAYLANACIGQGDIMISPVDLASVYAACVTGVRRDLTLVKGIWESGKEETGADLPSEENGKMTRFCDTVPVKVLKDETVSRLREMMCACVKIGTGWQA
;
A
#
# COMPACT_ATOMS: atom_id res chain seq x y z
N ALA A 1 5.04 -1.16 7.32
CA ALA A 1 5.28 -1.83 8.59
C ALA A 1 6.76 -1.72 8.98
N ALA A 2 7.70 -2.30 8.22
CA ALA A 2 9.13 -2.31 8.57
C ALA A 2 9.66 -0.93 8.98
N LEU A 3 9.56 0.08 8.11
CA LEU A 3 10.05 1.45 8.34
C LEU A 3 9.36 2.17 9.51
N GLU A 4 8.13 1.80 9.85
CA GLU A 4 7.40 2.39 10.98
C GLU A 4 7.77 1.73 12.30
N SER A 5 8.14 0.45 12.30
CA SER A 5 8.60 -0.28 13.49
C SER A 5 10.07 0.00 13.80
N ASP A 6 10.92 -0.03 12.78
CA ASP A 6 12.36 0.21 12.91
C ASP A 6 12.90 0.83 11.60
N SER A 7 13.28 2.10 11.67
CA SER A 7 13.81 2.82 10.50
C SER A 7 15.16 2.31 10.01
N SER A 8 15.95 1.63 10.87
CA SER A 8 17.24 1.03 10.51
C SER A 8 17.09 -0.12 9.51
N LEU A 9 15.90 -0.73 9.43
CA LEU A 9 15.60 -1.77 8.43
C LEU A 9 15.66 -1.27 6.98
N TYR A 10 15.72 0.04 6.76
CA TYR A 10 15.96 0.57 5.42
C TYR A 10 17.31 0.14 4.85
N ASP A 11 18.30 0.02 5.71
CA ASP A 11 19.68 -0.37 5.34
C ASP A 11 19.88 -1.90 5.37
N PHE A 12 18.84 -2.66 5.74
CA PHE A 12 18.87 -4.12 5.70
C PHE A 12 19.13 -4.61 4.28
N SER A 13 20.13 -5.49 4.12
CA SER A 13 20.47 -6.09 2.85
C SER A 13 20.35 -7.61 2.92
N TYR A 14 19.94 -8.21 1.81
CA TYR A 14 19.80 -9.67 1.72
C TYR A 14 20.11 -10.16 0.30
N GLU A 15 20.76 -11.32 0.19
CA GLU A 15 21.10 -11.93 -1.09
C GLU A 15 19.93 -12.77 -1.62
N CYS A 16 19.47 -12.44 -2.81
CA CYS A 16 18.47 -13.22 -3.54
C CYS A 16 19.17 -14.14 -4.54
N THR A 17 19.19 -15.43 -4.26
CA THR A 17 19.72 -16.49 -5.13
C THR A 17 18.66 -17.13 -6.04
N GLY A 18 17.42 -16.58 -6.05
CA GLY A 18 16.29 -17.09 -6.84
C GLY A 18 15.24 -17.82 -6.01
N SER A 19 15.59 -18.34 -4.84
CA SER A 19 14.63 -18.92 -3.89
C SER A 19 15.09 -18.73 -2.43
N ILE A 20 14.17 -18.99 -1.49
CA ILE A 20 14.42 -19.02 -0.05
C ILE A 20 13.58 -20.13 0.56
N THR A 21 14.17 -20.91 1.48
CA THR A 21 13.46 -21.96 2.21
C THR A 21 13.06 -21.47 3.59
N VAL A 22 11.76 -21.51 3.88
CA VAL A 22 11.20 -21.13 5.19
C VAL A 22 10.47 -22.33 5.78
N SER A 23 10.96 -22.83 6.91
CA SER A 23 10.38 -24.00 7.60
C SER A 23 10.15 -25.21 6.67
N GLY A 24 11.10 -25.50 5.79
CA GLY A 24 11.06 -26.64 4.86
C GLY A 24 10.21 -26.40 3.60
N LYS A 25 9.56 -25.22 3.46
CA LYS A 25 8.86 -24.84 2.24
C LYS A 25 9.70 -23.87 1.42
N GLU A 26 9.87 -24.16 0.14
CA GLU A 26 10.59 -23.30 -0.78
C GLU A 26 9.68 -22.24 -1.39
N PHE A 27 10.17 -20.99 -1.40
CA PHE A 27 9.55 -19.82 -2.03
C PHE A 27 10.44 -19.29 -3.13
N HIS A 28 9.89 -19.08 -4.31
CA HIS A 28 10.65 -18.65 -5.47
C HIS A 28 10.51 -17.15 -5.75
N CYS A 29 11.60 -16.55 -6.20
CA CYS A 29 11.56 -15.25 -6.84
C CYS A 29 11.18 -15.41 -8.31
N HIS A 30 10.61 -14.35 -8.91
CA HIS A 30 10.29 -14.37 -10.35
C HIS A 30 11.58 -14.48 -11.20
N LYS A 31 12.69 -13.94 -10.74
CA LYS A 31 14.02 -14.09 -11.36
C LYS A 31 14.69 -15.33 -10.79
N LYS A 32 14.64 -16.43 -11.54
CA LYS A 32 15.17 -17.74 -11.11
C LYS A 32 16.66 -17.75 -10.81
N THR A 33 17.45 -16.90 -11.49
CA THR A 33 18.90 -16.75 -11.27
C THR A 33 19.24 -15.88 -10.06
N GLY A 34 18.21 -15.34 -9.38
CA GLY A 34 18.37 -14.40 -8.29
C GLY A 34 18.69 -12.97 -8.74
N HIS A 35 18.57 -12.05 -7.80
CA HIS A 35 18.88 -10.63 -8.00
C HIS A 35 20.24 -10.25 -7.40
N GLY A 36 20.91 -11.17 -6.71
CA GLY A 36 22.09 -10.88 -5.91
C GLY A 36 21.75 -10.15 -4.61
N VAL A 37 22.74 -9.45 -4.05
CA VAL A 37 22.55 -8.67 -2.82
C VAL A 37 21.70 -7.44 -3.14
N GLN A 38 20.64 -7.23 -2.34
CA GLN A 38 19.70 -6.12 -2.50
C GLN A 38 19.46 -5.44 -1.16
N ASN A 39 19.38 -4.13 -1.16
CA ASN A 39 18.80 -3.32 -0.09
C ASN A 39 17.28 -3.15 -0.29
N MET A 40 16.61 -2.42 0.63
CA MET A 40 15.15 -2.25 0.57
C MET A 40 14.68 -1.58 -0.72
N ARG A 41 15.40 -0.56 -1.19
CA ARG A 41 15.07 0.18 -2.42
C ARG A 41 15.15 -0.71 -3.66
N GLU A 42 16.21 -1.51 -3.76
CA GLU A 42 16.43 -2.43 -4.88
C GLU A 42 15.45 -3.60 -4.82
N GLY A 43 15.25 -4.19 -3.63
CA GLY A 43 14.26 -5.25 -3.42
C GLY A 43 12.84 -4.82 -3.81
N PHE A 44 12.47 -3.57 -3.50
CA PHE A 44 11.18 -3.00 -3.91
C PHE A 44 11.12 -2.77 -5.43
N ALA A 45 12.11 -2.13 -6.01
CA ALA A 45 12.17 -1.84 -7.44
C ALA A 45 12.12 -3.13 -8.28
N ASN A 46 12.83 -4.17 -7.86
CA ASN A 46 12.90 -5.46 -8.53
C ASN A 46 11.76 -6.42 -8.15
N SER A 47 10.82 -6.02 -7.29
CA SER A 47 9.74 -6.91 -6.80
C SER A 47 10.28 -8.25 -6.27
N CYS A 48 11.34 -8.19 -5.46
CA CYS A 48 12.07 -9.37 -5.01
C CYS A 48 11.37 -10.08 -3.85
N ASN A 49 10.73 -11.22 -4.13
CA ASN A 49 10.05 -12.02 -3.10
C ASN A 49 11.00 -12.45 -1.98
N VAL A 50 12.20 -12.94 -2.34
CA VAL A 50 13.20 -13.45 -1.38
C VAL A 50 13.61 -12.35 -0.39
N TYR A 51 13.88 -11.13 -0.88
CA TYR A 51 14.23 -10.00 -0.03
C TYR A 51 13.09 -9.68 0.97
N PHE A 52 11.84 -9.59 0.49
CA PHE A 52 10.72 -9.24 1.36
C PHE A 52 10.35 -10.34 2.34
N ILE A 53 10.57 -11.62 2.01
CA ILE A 53 10.42 -12.73 2.95
C ILE A 53 11.44 -12.60 4.07
N ALA A 54 12.72 -12.40 3.75
CA ALA A 54 13.78 -12.22 4.74
C ALA A 54 13.56 -10.97 5.62
N LEU A 55 13.08 -9.85 5.03
CA LEU A 55 12.73 -8.67 5.78
C LEU A 55 11.52 -8.92 6.72
N ALA A 56 10.52 -9.67 6.25
CA ALA A 56 9.34 -9.97 7.04
C ALA A 56 9.66 -10.82 8.28
N GLU A 57 10.66 -11.69 8.23
CA GLU A 57 11.14 -12.43 9.40
C GLU A 57 11.69 -11.51 10.51
N LYS A 58 12.22 -10.33 10.14
CA LYS A 58 12.66 -9.31 11.11
C LYS A 58 11.49 -8.53 11.72
N VAL A 59 10.43 -8.32 10.94
CA VAL A 59 9.28 -7.50 11.32
C VAL A 59 8.21 -8.31 12.04
N GLY A 60 7.92 -9.51 11.57
CA GLY A 60 6.82 -10.35 12.04
C GLY A 60 5.45 -9.98 11.47
N LEU A 61 4.46 -10.87 11.65
CA LEU A 61 3.11 -10.72 11.09
C LEU A 61 2.29 -9.64 11.80
N VAL A 62 2.44 -9.51 13.12
CA VAL A 62 1.61 -8.61 13.93
C VAL A 62 1.80 -7.15 13.51
N PRO A 63 3.01 -6.58 13.39
CA PRO A 63 3.21 -5.23 12.90
C PRO A 63 2.71 -5.00 11.47
N ILE A 64 2.71 -6.04 10.61
CA ILE A 64 2.14 -5.96 9.26
C ILE A 64 0.63 -5.78 9.34
N CYS A 65 -0.06 -6.59 10.17
CA CYS A 65 -1.49 -6.48 10.40
C CYS A 65 -1.89 -5.15 11.05
N ASP A 66 -1.11 -4.68 12.03
CA ASP A 66 -1.34 -3.39 12.70
C ASP A 66 -1.25 -2.23 11.71
N MET A 67 -0.26 -2.26 10.82
CA MET A 67 -0.12 -1.26 9.79
C MET A 67 -1.28 -1.29 8.79
N ALA A 68 -1.73 -2.48 8.37
CA ALA A 68 -2.88 -2.62 7.49
C ALA A 68 -4.15 -2.00 8.12
N GLN A 69 -4.40 -2.25 9.40
CA GLN A 69 -5.52 -1.65 10.14
C GLN A 69 -5.37 -0.13 10.30
N LYS A 70 -4.15 0.37 10.58
CA LYS A 70 -3.85 1.81 10.67
C LYS A 70 -4.12 2.51 9.33
N LEU A 71 -3.89 1.83 8.20
CA LEU A 71 -4.21 2.30 6.86
C LEU A 71 -5.71 2.20 6.52
N GLY A 72 -6.55 1.68 7.43
CA GLY A 72 -8.01 1.60 7.26
C GLY A 72 -8.53 0.27 6.73
N LEU A 73 -7.65 -0.72 6.53
CA LEU A 73 -8.05 -2.04 6.05
C LEU A 73 -8.69 -2.90 7.15
N GLY A 74 -9.53 -3.85 6.76
CA GLY A 74 -10.13 -4.82 7.69
C GLY A 74 -11.41 -4.35 8.37
N VAL A 75 -11.95 -3.17 8.00
CA VAL A 75 -13.22 -2.63 8.48
C VAL A 75 -14.12 -2.32 7.29
N PRO A 76 -15.39 -2.76 7.28
CA PRO A 76 -16.31 -2.39 6.22
C PRO A 76 -16.62 -0.89 6.30
N HIS A 77 -16.80 -0.27 5.13
CA HIS A 77 -17.13 1.15 5.05
C HIS A 77 -17.99 1.44 3.81
N SER A 78 -18.41 2.69 3.65
CA SER A 78 -19.15 3.12 2.48
C SER A 78 -18.42 4.25 1.78
N VAL A 79 -18.50 4.26 0.45
CA VAL A 79 -18.02 5.35 -0.40
C VAL A 79 -19.22 5.90 -1.16
N GLY A 80 -19.81 6.96 -0.64
CA GLY A 80 -21.14 7.40 -1.07
C GLY A 80 -22.20 6.31 -0.81
N ALA A 81 -22.91 5.89 -1.86
CA ALA A 81 -23.90 4.81 -1.80
C ALA A 81 -23.31 3.40 -1.96
N LEU A 82 -22.01 3.27 -2.23
CA LEU A 82 -21.36 1.97 -2.44
C LEU A 82 -20.89 1.40 -1.10
N TYR A 83 -21.35 0.18 -0.79
CA TYR A 83 -20.82 -0.59 0.33
C TYR A 83 -19.53 -1.29 -0.08
N VAL A 84 -18.47 -1.12 0.70
CA VAL A 84 -17.17 -1.78 0.54
C VAL A 84 -17.00 -2.75 1.71
N PRO A 85 -16.94 -4.07 1.44
CA PRO A 85 -16.77 -5.05 2.49
C PRO A 85 -15.35 -4.94 3.09
N ALA A 86 -15.21 -5.39 4.34
CA ALA A 86 -13.91 -5.41 5.01
C ALA A 86 -12.87 -6.18 4.19
N ALA A 87 -11.69 -5.61 4.01
CA ALA A 87 -10.55 -6.33 3.47
C ALA A 87 -10.23 -7.56 4.34
N LYS A 88 -9.96 -8.70 3.71
CA LYS A 88 -9.49 -9.89 4.42
C LYS A 88 -7.99 -9.74 4.67
N LEU A 89 -7.61 -9.61 5.93
CA LEU A 89 -6.22 -9.51 6.37
C LEU A 89 -5.70 -10.86 6.86
N PRO A 90 -4.36 -11.03 6.92
CA PRO A 90 -3.77 -12.23 7.49
C PRO A 90 -4.25 -12.47 8.93
N ASN A 91 -4.51 -13.73 9.27
CA ASN A 91 -4.96 -14.10 10.61
C ASN A 91 -3.77 -14.08 11.59
N ARG A 92 -3.85 -13.22 12.60
CA ARG A 92 -2.82 -13.06 13.64
C ARG A 92 -2.56 -14.33 14.44
N ALA A 93 -3.55 -15.23 14.54
CA ALA A 93 -3.37 -16.50 15.22
C ALA A 93 -2.27 -17.38 14.58
N TYR A 94 -1.97 -17.15 13.30
CA TYR A 94 -0.93 -17.87 12.55
C TYR A 94 0.42 -17.14 12.53
N ALA A 95 0.62 -16.13 13.36
CA ALA A 95 1.89 -15.37 13.44
C ALA A 95 3.09 -16.24 13.82
N HIS A 96 2.86 -17.38 14.47
CA HIS A 96 3.87 -18.35 14.84
C HIS A 96 4.29 -19.29 13.69
N ILE A 97 3.65 -19.20 12.51
CA ILE A 97 3.91 -20.05 11.35
C ILE A 97 4.75 -19.25 10.32
N PRO A 98 6.08 -19.51 10.20
CA PRO A 98 6.93 -18.72 9.32
C PRO A 98 6.51 -18.76 7.84
N ALA A 99 6.07 -19.94 7.34
CA ALA A 99 5.61 -20.07 5.96
C ALA A 99 4.31 -19.26 5.67
N TYR A 100 3.46 -19.05 6.70
CA TYR A 100 2.29 -18.19 6.58
C TYR A 100 2.69 -16.72 6.47
N LEU A 101 3.65 -16.28 7.31
CA LEU A 101 4.24 -14.94 7.21
C LEU A 101 4.88 -14.70 5.84
N ALA A 102 5.65 -15.68 5.33
CA ALA A 102 6.30 -15.59 4.03
C ALA A 102 5.29 -15.39 2.88
N ASN A 103 4.14 -16.10 2.91
CA ASN A 103 3.07 -15.86 1.92
C ASN A 103 2.46 -14.46 2.08
N ALA A 104 2.12 -14.08 3.32
CA ALA A 104 1.44 -12.82 3.59
C ALA A 104 2.28 -11.60 3.17
N CYS A 105 3.61 -11.61 3.40
CA CYS A 105 4.47 -10.47 3.10
C CYS A 105 4.67 -10.20 1.60
N ILE A 106 4.43 -11.20 0.74
CA ILE A 106 4.47 -11.06 -0.71
C ILE A 106 3.06 -10.93 -1.33
N GLY A 107 2.05 -10.66 -0.49
CA GLY A 107 0.67 -10.44 -0.94
C GLY A 107 -0.05 -11.71 -1.38
N GLN A 108 0.40 -12.89 -0.93
CA GLN A 108 -0.21 -14.17 -1.26
C GLN A 108 -1.01 -14.74 -0.09
N GLY A 109 -1.79 -15.78 -0.37
CA GLY A 109 -2.61 -16.46 0.63
C GLY A 109 -3.99 -15.84 0.79
N ASP A 110 -4.39 -15.59 2.04
CA ASP A 110 -5.76 -15.19 2.39
C ASP A 110 -6.08 -13.69 2.21
N ILE A 111 -5.16 -12.90 1.67
CA ILE A 111 -5.33 -11.45 1.56
C ILE A 111 -6.28 -11.12 0.42
N MET A 112 -7.35 -10.36 0.73
CA MET A 112 -8.28 -9.81 -0.26
C MET A 112 -8.54 -8.35 0.05
N ILE A 113 -8.25 -7.48 -0.92
CA ILE A 113 -8.39 -6.02 -0.79
C ILE A 113 -9.19 -5.52 -1.99
N SER A 114 -10.16 -4.63 -1.76
CA SER A 114 -10.88 -3.99 -2.85
C SER A 114 -9.98 -3.00 -3.61
N PRO A 115 -10.21 -2.74 -4.90
CA PRO A 115 -9.45 -1.72 -5.65
C PRO A 115 -9.55 -0.33 -5.02
N VAL A 116 -10.69 -0.02 -4.39
CA VAL A 116 -10.94 1.25 -3.69
C VAL A 116 -10.04 1.38 -2.46
N ASP A 117 -9.98 0.33 -1.63
CA ASP A 117 -9.08 0.27 -0.48
C ASP A 117 -7.62 0.36 -0.91
N LEU A 118 -7.25 -0.33 -1.98
CA LEU A 118 -5.89 -0.29 -2.50
C LEU A 118 -5.50 1.12 -2.95
N ALA A 119 -6.40 1.84 -3.62
CA ALA A 119 -6.18 3.24 -4.01
C ALA A 119 -5.98 4.14 -2.77
N SER A 120 -6.77 3.93 -1.71
CA SER A 120 -6.61 4.66 -0.43
C SER A 120 -5.25 4.39 0.22
N VAL A 121 -4.80 3.13 0.23
CA VAL A 121 -3.49 2.74 0.75
C VAL A 121 -2.37 3.42 -0.03
N TYR A 122 -2.42 3.43 -1.38
CA TYR A 122 -1.42 4.13 -2.19
C TYR A 122 -1.42 5.63 -1.94
N ALA A 123 -2.59 6.27 -1.83
CA ALA A 123 -2.69 7.67 -1.48
C ALA A 123 -2.06 7.96 -0.11
N ALA A 124 -2.30 7.11 0.90
CA ALA A 124 -1.68 7.22 2.21
C ALA A 124 -0.16 7.00 2.16
N CYS A 125 0.34 6.07 1.34
CA CYS A 125 1.78 5.86 1.16
C CYS A 125 2.49 7.08 0.57
N VAL A 126 1.81 7.82 -0.32
CA VAL A 126 2.38 9.02 -0.96
C VAL A 126 2.24 10.27 -0.10
N THR A 127 1.15 10.40 0.67
CA THR A 127 0.85 11.62 1.44
C THR A 127 1.17 11.52 2.93
N GLY A 128 1.33 10.30 3.46
CA GLY A 128 1.44 10.04 4.90
C GLY A 128 0.11 10.10 5.65
N VAL A 129 -0.99 10.38 4.93
CA VAL A 129 -2.29 10.71 5.51
C VAL A 129 -3.36 9.80 4.93
N ARG A 130 -4.15 9.17 5.81
CA ARG A 130 -5.39 8.49 5.43
C ARG A 130 -6.54 9.50 5.42
N ARG A 131 -7.38 9.41 4.40
CA ARG A 131 -8.65 10.14 4.28
C ARG A 131 -9.76 9.15 3.98
N ASP A 132 -10.97 9.46 4.44
CA ASP A 132 -12.13 8.71 3.98
C ASP A 132 -12.35 8.98 2.50
N LEU A 133 -12.75 7.94 1.77
CA LEU A 133 -12.92 8.01 0.34
C LEU A 133 -14.27 8.63 -0.01
N THR A 134 -14.31 9.42 -1.08
CA THR A 134 -15.54 9.97 -1.63
C THR A 134 -15.54 9.85 -3.14
N LEU A 135 -16.69 9.52 -3.73
CA LEU A 135 -16.90 9.48 -5.18
C LEU A 135 -17.39 10.83 -5.70
N VAL A 136 -18.10 11.60 -4.86
CA VAL A 136 -18.68 12.89 -5.22
C VAL A 136 -18.12 13.95 -4.28
N LYS A 137 -17.36 14.87 -4.80
CA LYS A 137 -16.76 15.98 -4.05
C LYS A 137 -17.81 17.01 -3.62
N GLY A 138 -18.79 17.24 -4.47
CA GLY A 138 -19.85 18.22 -4.22
C GLY A 138 -20.78 18.38 -5.41
N ILE A 139 -21.84 19.16 -5.24
CA ILE A 139 -22.77 19.57 -6.30
C ILE A 139 -22.60 21.08 -6.52
N TRP A 140 -22.51 21.48 -7.79
CA TRP A 140 -22.56 22.87 -8.19
C TRP A 140 -24.00 23.28 -8.46
N GLU A 141 -24.45 24.33 -7.82
CA GLU A 141 -25.69 25.00 -8.20
C GLU A 141 -25.35 26.10 -9.21
N SER A 142 -25.61 25.83 -10.49
CA SER A 142 -25.48 26.86 -11.54
C SER A 142 -26.68 27.80 -11.44
N GLY A 143 -26.42 29.08 -11.24
CA GLY A 143 -27.46 30.11 -11.22
C GLY A 143 -27.95 30.55 -12.63
N LYS A 144 -27.47 29.93 -13.71
CA LYS A 144 -27.84 30.19 -15.11
C LYS A 144 -27.91 28.90 -15.88
N GLU A 145 -28.91 28.76 -16.74
CA GLU A 145 -28.95 27.72 -17.77
C GLU A 145 -27.77 27.97 -18.74
N GLU A 146 -26.72 27.21 -18.60
CA GLU A 146 -25.60 27.28 -19.54
C GLU A 146 -25.88 26.34 -20.72
N THR A 147 -26.13 26.97 -21.87
CA THR A 147 -26.11 26.32 -23.19
C THR A 147 -24.70 26.32 -23.73
N GLY A 148 -23.83 25.49 -23.13
CA GLY A 148 -22.43 25.40 -23.58
C GLY A 148 -21.63 24.32 -22.84
N ALA A 149 -20.59 23.80 -23.53
CA ALA A 149 -19.74 22.66 -23.08
C ALA A 149 -18.71 23.03 -22.01
N ASP A 150 -18.80 24.16 -21.36
CA ASP A 150 -17.85 24.60 -20.35
C ASP A 150 -18.23 24.04 -18.98
N LEU A 151 -17.28 23.34 -18.36
CA LEU A 151 -17.38 22.86 -16.97
C LEU A 151 -17.51 24.08 -16.04
N PRO A 152 -18.43 24.04 -15.02
CA PRO A 152 -18.57 25.12 -14.07
C PRO A 152 -17.25 25.40 -13.34
N SER A 153 -16.77 26.62 -13.36
CA SER A 153 -15.59 27.09 -12.65
C SER A 153 -15.95 27.51 -11.20
N GLU A 154 -14.97 27.48 -10.30
CA GLU A 154 -15.17 27.90 -8.89
C GLU A 154 -15.64 29.35 -8.74
N GLU A 155 -15.54 30.17 -9.79
CA GLU A 155 -15.91 31.60 -9.80
C GLU A 155 -17.40 31.87 -10.05
N ASN A 156 -18.14 30.91 -10.63
CA ASN A 156 -19.51 31.18 -11.14
C ASN A 156 -20.65 30.40 -10.49
N GLY A 157 -20.39 29.64 -9.40
CA GLY A 157 -21.43 28.83 -8.75
C GLY A 157 -21.15 28.55 -7.28
N LYS A 158 -22.22 28.26 -6.53
CA LYS A 158 -22.10 27.79 -5.14
C LYS A 158 -21.91 26.29 -5.12
N MET A 159 -20.74 25.83 -4.63
CA MET A 159 -20.46 24.42 -4.44
C MET A 159 -20.93 23.95 -3.05
N THR A 160 -21.89 23.05 -3.01
CA THR A 160 -22.22 22.30 -1.78
C THR A 160 -21.32 21.06 -1.70
N ARG A 161 -20.31 21.09 -0.82
CA ARG A 161 -19.40 19.96 -0.61
C ARG A 161 -20.06 18.91 0.27
N PHE A 162 -19.92 17.62 -0.10
CA PHE A 162 -20.52 16.51 0.66
C PHE A 162 -19.57 15.89 1.67
N CYS A 163 -18.28 16.18 1.61
CA CYS A 163 -17.32 15.54 2.49
C CYS A 163 -16.11 16.43 2.77
N ASP A 164 -16.02 16.92 3.98
CA ASP A 164 -14.78 17.41 4.58
C ASP A 164 -14.22 16.31 5.47
N THR A 165 -13.53 15.32 4.85
CA THR A 165 -12.91 14.25 5.64
C THR A 165 -11.71 14.79 6.39
N VAL A 166 -11.69 14.54 7.70
CA VAL A 166 -10.54 14.90 8.53
C VAL A 166 -9.37 13.98 8.19
N PRO A 167 -8.24 14.54 7.75
CA PRO A 167 -7.06 13.73 7.45
C PRO A 167 -6.46 13.15 8.73
N VAL A 168 -6.15 11.86 8.71
CA VAL A 168 -5.47 11.17 9.83
C VAL A 168 -4.05 10.85 9.43
N LYS A 169 -3.04 11.41 10.12
CA LYS A 169 -1.62 11.07 9.88
C LYS A 169 -1.38 9.62 10.28
N VAL A 170 -0.96 8.80 9.35
CA VAL A 170 -0.75 7.35 9.53
C VAL A 170 0.68 6.90 9.33
N LEU A 171 1.50 7.69 8.64
CA LEU A 171 2.92 7.41 8.41
C LEU A 171 3.79 8.58 8.85
N LYS A 172 5.02 8.27 9.28
CA LYS A 172 6.07 9.26 9.53
C LYS A 172 6.53 9.90 8.21
N ASP A 173 6.96 11.16 8.25
CA ASP A 173 7.40 11.87 7.04
C ASP A 173 8.63 11.20 6.40
N GLU A 174 9.53 10.66 7.21
CA GLU A 174 10.66 9.86 6.75
C GLU A 174 10.21 8.61 5.99
N THR A 175 9.24 7.87 6.53
CA THR A 175 8.66 6.68 5.85
C THR A 175 8.07 7.07 4.50
N VAL A 176 7.33 8.19 4.43
CA VAL A 176 6.75 8.69 3.18
C VAL A 176 7.83 9.03 2.16
N SER A 177 8.88 9.72 2.58
CA SER A 177 10.02 10.07 1.71
C SER A 177 10.66 8.82 1.10
N ARG A 178 10.96 7.82 1.93
CA ARG A 178 11.56 6.55 1.50
C ARG A 178 10.62 5.74 0.58
N LEU A 179 9.31 5.72 0.87
CA LEU A 179 8.32 5.06 0.01
C LEU A 179 8.26 5.73 -1.37
N ARG A 180 8.23 7.05 -1.44
CA ARG A 180 8.26 7.79 -2.72
C ARG A 180 9.52 7.50 -3.52
N GLU A 181 10.67 7.46 -2.87
CA GLU A 181 11.95 7.10 -3.51
C GLU A 181 11.89 5.69 -4.10
N MET A 182 11.39 4.71 -3.33
CA MET A 182 11.25 3.33 -3.79
C MET A 182 10.27 3.18 -4.96
N MET A 183 9.12 3.89 -4.91
CA MET A 183 8.15 3.92 -6.02
C MET A 183 8.77 4.52 -7.29
N CYS A 184 9.51 5.62 -7.16
CA CYS A 184 10.25 6.20 -8.28
C CYS A 184 11.31 5.25 -8.84
N ALA A 185 12.01 4.50 -7.98
CA ALA A 185 12.99 3.50 -8.42
C ALA A 185 12.31 2.35 -9.18
N CYS A 186 11.13 1.90 -8.74
CA CYS A 186 10.37 0.86 -9.43
C CYS A 186 10.06 1.24 -10.88
N VAL A 187 9.68 2.49 -11.15
CA VAL A 187 9.40 2.98 -12.51
C VAL A 187 10.68 3.22 -13.32
N LYS A 188 11.73 3.76 -12.68
CA LYS A 188 12.95 4.15 -13.42
C LYS A 188 13.86 2.98 -13.77
N ILE A 189 14.02 2.02 -12.88
CA ILE A 189 15.02 0.92 -13.00
C ILE A 189 14.45 -0.46 -12.65
N GLY A 190 13.18 -0.55 -12.23
CA GLY A 190 12.56 -1.78 -11.76
C GLY A 190 11.47 -2.33 -12.68
N THR A 191 10.60 -3.16 -12.12
CA THR A 191 9.53 -3.86 -12.85
C THR A 191 8.42 -2.95 -13.36
N GLY A 192 8.32 -1.72 -12.89
CA GLY A 192 7.32 -0.72 -13.29
C GLY A 192 7.72 0.20 -14.46
N TRP A 193 8.79 -0.10 -15.20
CA TRP A 193 9.31 0.77 -16.25
C TRP A 193 8.36 0.99 -17.45
N GLN A 194 7.32 0.16 -17.56
CA GLN A 194 6.27 0.28 -18.59
C GLN A 194 5.05 1.07 -18.14
N ALA A 195 5.02 1.56 -16.88
CA ALA A 195 3.88 2.24 -16.31
C ALA A 195 3.84 3.74 -16.64
#